data_2d629808cccdaf7ed5ffa23c1f16b5f6
#
_entry.id   2d629808cccdaf7ed5ffa23c1f16b5f6
#
_cell.length_a   1.000
_cell.length_b   1.000
_cell.length_c   1.000
_cell.angle_alpha   90.00
_cell.angle_beta   90.00
_cell.angle_gamma   90.00
#
_symmetry.space_group_name_H-M   'P 1'
#
loop_
_entity.id
_entity.type
_entity.pdbx_description
1 polymer ?
#
loop_
_entity_poly.entity_id
_entity_poly.type
_entity_poly.pdbx_seq_one_letter_code
_entity_poly.pdbx_strand_id
1 'polypeptide(L)' 'MDFKPDKPIYRQIIDYAFTAILSEQWREGGRVPSVRELGADLAVNTHTVLKAYEYLQERGIIA' A
#
# COMPACT_ATOMS: atom_id res chain seq x y z
N MET A 1 -2.14 -11.96 -2.31
CA MET A 1 -1.99 -11.61 -0.87
C MET A 1 -3.19 -12.14 -0.08
N ASP A 2 -2.92 -12.81 1.02
CA ASP A 2 -3.98 -13.36 1.87
C ASP A 2 -4.32 -12.35 2.96
N PHE A 3 -5.53 -11.81 2.88
CA PHE A 3 -5.99 -10.84 3.87
C PHE A 3 -6.59 -11.52 5.08
N LYS A 4 -6.27 -11.00 6.25
CA LYS A 4 -6.82 -11.52 7.51
C LYS A 4 -8.20 -10.90 7.75
N PRO A 5 -9.19 -11.70 8.22
CA PRO A 5 -10.56 -11.20 8.40
C PRO A 5 -10.75 -10.28 9.59
N ASP A 6 -9.82 -10.27 10.54
CA ASP A 6 -9.92 -9.50 11.78
C ASP A 6 -9.34 -8.09 11.66
N LYS A 7 -8.84 -7.71 10.49
CA LYS A 7 -8.16 -6.43 10.27
C LYS A 7 -8.70 -5.79 9.00
N PRO A 8 -9.02 -4.49 8.99
CA PRO A 8 -9.46 -3.82 7.77
C PRO A 8 -8.44 -4.00 6.65
N ILE A 9 -8.92 -4.17 5.42
CA ILE A 9 -8.04 -4.41 4.28
C ILE A 9 -7.07 -3.26 4.06
N TYR A 10 -7.53 -2.00 4.20
CA TYR A 10 -6.64 -0.87 3.99
C TYR A 10 -5.47 -0.85 4.97
N ARG A 11 -5.69 -1.33 6.21
CA ARG A 11 -4.60 -1.44 7.19
C ARG A 11 -3.57 -2.50 6.77
N GLN A 12 -4.03 -3.58 6.17
CA GLN A 12 -3.13 -4.62 5.68
C GLN A 12 -2.35 -4.13 4.48
N ILE A 13 -2.93 -3.27 3.65
CA ILE A 13 -2.22 -2.61 2.55
C ILE A 13 -1.13 -1.69 3.11
N ILE A 14 -1.42 -0.96 4.18
CA ILE A 14 -0.43 -0.12 4.85
C ILE A 14 0.75 -0.97 5.34
N ASP A 15 0.45 -2.10 5.99
CA ASP A 15 1.49 -3.02 6.46
C ASP A 15 2.31 -3.58 5.29
N TYR A 16 1.66 -3.90 4.18
CA TYR A 16 2.34 -4.34 2.97
C TYR A 16 3.30 -3.27 2.47
N ALA A 17 2.85 -2.01 2.45
CA ALA A 17 3.66 -0.89 2.01
C ALA A 17 4.90 -0.72 2.89
N PHE A 18 4.73 -0.80 4.22
CA PHE A 18 5.88 -0.73 5.13
C PHE A 18 6.88 -1.84 4.85
N THR A 19 6.40 -3.06 4.64
CA THR A 19 7.26 -4.19 4.30
C THR A 19 8.01 -3.94 3.00
N ALA A 20 7.32 -3.41 1.99
CA ALA A 20 7.94 -3.11 0.70
C ALA A 20 9.02 -2.04 0.82
N ILE A 21 8.79 -1.03 1.67
CA ILE A 21 9.77 0.03 1.92
C ILE A 21 10.98 -0.52 2.67
N LEU A 22 10.75 -1.31 3.71
CA LEU A 22 11.82 -1.87 4.52
C LEU A 22 12.69 -2.87 3.74
N SER A 23 12.07 -3.59 2.80
CA SER A 23 12.79 -4.54 1.95
C SER A 23 13.38 -3.88 0.70
N GLU A 24 13.24 -2.57 0.57
CA GLU A 24 13.75 -1.77 -0.54
C GLU A 24 13.09 -2.09 -1.90
N GLN A 25 11.94 -2.75 -1.90
CA GLN A 25 11.14 -2.90 -3.11
C GLN A 25 10.59 -1.54 -3.55
N TRP A 26 10.19 -0.73 -2.58
CA TRP A 26 9.76 0.65 -2.79
C TRP A 26 10.86 1.56 -2.23
N ARG A 27 11.78 1.98 -3.08
CA ARG A 27 12.91 2.80 -2.66
C ARG A 27 12.54 4.27 -2.55
N GLU A 28 13.15 4.96 -1.61
CA GLU A 28 13.07 6.40 -1.52
C GLU A 28 13.58 7.01 -2.82
N GLY A 29 12.79 7.89 -3.43
CA GLY A 29 13.12 8.45 -4.74
C GLY A 29 12.85 7.51 -5.91
N GLY A 30 12.47 6.26 -5.63
CA GLY A 30 12.11 5.30 -6.65
C GLY A 30 10.62 5.32 -6.94
N ARG A 31 10.20 4.40 -7.80
CA ARG A 31 8.80 4.34 -8.21
C ARG A 31 7.97 3.50 -7.26
N VAL A 32 6.95 4.14 -6.66
CA VAL A 32 5.91 3.46 -5.91
C VAL A 32 4.81 3.06 -6.91
N PRO A 33 4.27 1.84 -6.85
CA PRO A 33 3.18 1.45 -7.75
C PRO A 33 2.00 2.41 -7.66
N SER A 34 1.33 2.64 -8.78
CA SER A 34 0.11 3.46 -8.77
C SER A 34 -0.99 2.72 -8.01
N VAL A 35 -2.01 3.47 -7.58
CA VAL A 35 -3.18 2.90 -6.92
C VAL A 35 -3.79 1.78 -7.77
N ARG A 36 -3.89 2.01 -9.08
CA ARG A 36 -4.45 1.03 -9.99
C ARG A 36 -3.58 -0.21 -10.11
N GLU A 37 -2.27 -0.01 -10.24
CA GLU A 37 -1.32 -1.13 -10.35
C GLU A 37 -1.37 -2.00 -9.08
N LEU A 38 -1.31 -1.38 -7.92
CA LEU A 38 -1.32 -2.13 -6.67
C LEU A 38 -2.66 -2.82 -6.43
N GLY A 39 -3.76 -2.16 -6.80
CA GLY A 39 -5.08 -2.77 -6.70
C GLY A 39 -5.18 -4.03 -7.54
N ALA A 40 -4.64 -4.01 -8.75
CA ALA A 40 -4.61 -5.18 -9.63
C ALA A 40 -3.71 -6.28 -9.06
N ASP A 41 -2.53 -5.92 -8.58
CA ASP A 41 -1.56 -6.88 -8.04
C ASP A 41 -2.10 -7.60 -6.80
N LEU A 42 -2.81 -6.89 -5.94
CA LEU A 42 -3.34 -7.46 -4.70
C LEU A 42 -4.78 -7.95 -4.86
N ALA A 43 -5.37 -7.77 -6.03
CA ALA A 43 -6.78 -8.10 -6.29
C ALA A 43 -7.73 -7.37 -5.32
N VAL A 44 -7.48 -6.08 -5.13
CA VAL A 44 -8.21 -5.23 -4.18
C VAL A 44 -8.81 -4.05 -4.95
N ASN A 45 -9.95 -3.56 -4.46
CA ASN A 45 -10.58 -2.37 -5.02
C ASN A 45 -9.60 -1.19 -4.93
N THR A 46 -9.46 -0.45 -6.05
CA THR A 46 -8.55 0.69 -6.11
C THR A 46 -8.87 1.77 -5.08
N HIS A 47 -10.14 1.92 -4.72
CA HIS A 47 -10.56 2.88 -3.71
C HIS A 47 -9.97 2.54 -2.33
N THR A 48 -9.88 1.26 -2.02
CA THR A 48 -9.26 0.78 -0.77
C THR A 48 -7.76 1.06 -0.77
N VAL A 49 -7.10 0.86 -1.91
CA VAL A 49 -5.68 1.19 -2.04
C VAL A 49 -5.46 2.70 -1.89
N LEU A 50 -6.33 3.50 -2.51
CA LEU A 50 -6.25 4.95 -2.39
C LEU A 50 -6.31 5.40 -0.93
N LYS A 51 -7.21 4.80 -0.16
CA LYS A 51 -7.36 5.11 1.26
C LYS A 51 -6.06 4.82 2.03
N ALA A 52 -5.40 3.71 1.72
CA ALA A 52 -4.13 3.37 2.33
C ALA A 52 -3.03 4.37 1.92
N TYR A 53 -2.99 4.74 0.66
CA TYR A 53 -2.00 5.69 0.15
C TYR A 53 -2.19 7.07 0.78
N GLU A 54 -3.43 7.52 0.95
CA GLU A 54 -3.69 8.80 1.61
C GLU A 54 -3.14 8.82 3.04
N TYR A 55 -3.32 7.72 3.76
CA TYR A 55 -2.75 7.56 5.09
C TYR A 55 -1.22 7.70 5.07
N LEU A 56 -0.57 7.02 4.13
CA LEU A 56 0.88 7.04 4.02
C LEU A 56 1.40 8.42 3.59
N GLN A 57 0.68 9.09 2.69
CA GLN A 57 1.05 10.43 2.23
C GLN A 57 0.93 11.46 3.34
N GLU A 58 -0.14 11.40 4.13
CA GLU A 58 -0.34 12.32 5.26
C GLU A 58 0.79 12.24 6.28
N ARG A 59 1.39 11.07 6.42
CA ARG A 59 2.49 10.85 7.36
C ARG A 59 3.87 11.04 6.72
N GLY A 60 3.90 11.43 5.44
CA GLY A 60 5.16 11.65 4.74
C GLY A 60 5.96 10.38 4.47
N ILE A 61 5.30 9.22 4.53
CA ILE A 61 5.95 7.93 4.28
C ILE A 61 6.17 7.73 2.79
N ILE A 62 5.20 8.17 1.98
CA ILE A 62 5.35 8.21 0.53
C ILE A 62 4.99 9.61 0.02
N ALA A 63 5.48 9.93 -1.17
CA ALA A 63 5.25 11.25 -1.78
C ALA A 63 3.82 11.38 -2.32
#